data_e55941f43aca9b05ac9d3aa31d9cb645
#
_entry.id   e55941f43aca9b05ac9d3aa31d9cb645
#
_cell.length_a   1.000
_cell.length_b   1.000
_cell.length_c   1.000
_cell.angle_alpha   90.00
_cell.angle_beta   90.00
_cell.angle_gamma   90.00
#
_symmetry.space_group_name_H-M   'P 1'
#
loop_
_entity.id
_entity.type
_entity.pdbx_description
1 polymer ?
#
loop_
_entity_poly.entity_id
_entity_poly.type
_entity_poly.pdbx_seq_one_letter_code
_entity_poly.pdbx_strand_id
1 'polypeptide(L)'
;MWCIGALTQEYRHRMYALLELYARPMSRTEPVICIDEKSLQLIDHSRAPLPMNSRHPAKVDYEYVRNGTTNLFVAVEPKAGQRIVSVTEHRGKTDFVAFVGDLLTNAYANARRVHLVLDNLNIHFRKCFDDVLGKRAATTLLRRVQFHYTPKHASWLNMAEIEIGILSRQCLDRRVANPQLLQSEVNAWQRARNTAQRTIEWKFTRQDADQKLGRHYVPKLAC
;
A
#
# COMPACT_ATOMS: atom_id res chain seq x y z
N MET A 1 -12.97 -14.43 -17.37
CA MET A 1 -11.67 -14.66 -18.06
C MET A 1 -10.95 -13.33 -18.11
N TRP A 2 -9.75 -13.23 -17.53
CA TRP A 2 -8.95 -12.01 -17.61
C TRP A 2 -8.28 -11.94 -18.96
N CYS A 3 -8.59 -10.93 -19.74
CA CYS A 3 -7.88 -10.66 -20.99
C CYS A 3 -6.58 -9.96 -20.66
N ILE A 4 -5.46 -10.68 -20.70
CA ILE A 4 -4.13 -10.09 -20.60
C ILE A 4 -3.81 -9.52 -21.99
N GLY A 5 -3.71 -8.19 -22.09
CA GLY A 5 -3.27 -7.52 -23.32
C GLY A 5 -1.80 -7.81 -23.64
N ALA A 6 -1.33 -7.28 -24.77
CA ALA A 6 0.07 -7.38 -25.16
C ALA A 6 0.96 -6.66 -24.12
N LEU A 7 1.93 -7.39 -23.56
CA LEU A 7 2.86 -6.86 -22.56
C LEU A 7 4.10 -6.27 -23.25
N THR A 8 4.27 -4.96 -23.10
CA THR A 8 5.37 -4.20 -23.73
C THR A 8 6.72 -4.53 -23.11
N GLN A 9 7.81 -4.15 -23.77
CA GLN A 9 9.16 -4.26 -23.20
C GLN A 9 9.30 -3.45 -21.92
N GLU A 10 8.69 -2.26 -21.83
CA GLU A 10 8.69 -1.44 -20.61
C GLU A 10 7.99 -2.16 -19.47
N TYR A 11 6.82 -2.75 -19.73
CA TYR A 11 6.11 -3.57 -18.74
C TYR A 11 7.03 -4.67 -18.19
N ARG A 12 7.64 -5.45 -19.07
CA ARG A 12 8.53 -6.55 -18.69
C ARG A 12 9.74 -6.06 -17.92
N HIS A 13 10.37 -4.96 -18.35
CA HIS A 13 11.52 -4.37 -17.66
C HIS A 13 11.17 -3.96 -16.22
N ARG A 14 10.08 -3.22 -16.02
CA ARG A 14 9.63 -2.81 -14.69
C ARG A 14 9.25 -3.98 -13.80
N MET A 15 8.55 -4.96 -14.35
CA MET A 15 8.19 -6.19 -13.63
C MET A 15 9.44 -6.94 -13.15
N TYR A 16 10.41 -7.16 -14.04
CA TYR A 16 11.64 -7.86 -13.67
C TYR A 16 12.44 -7.11 -12.60
N ALA A 17 12.56 -5.79 -12.73
CA ALA A 17 13.25 -4.97 -11.74
C ALA A 17 12.60 -5.10 -10.34
N LEU A 18 11.27 -5.17 -10.26
CA LEU A 18 10.56 -5.41 -9.00
C LEU A 18 10.78 -6.83 -8.48
N LEU A 19 10.69 -7.85 -9.33
CA LEU A 19 10.90 -9.24 -8.92
C LEU A 19 12.34 -9.45 -8.41
N GLU A 20 13.33 -8.86 -9.06
CA GLU A 20 14.72 -8.87 -8.61
C GLU A 20 14.90 -8.11 -7.28
N LEU A 21 14.21 -6.97 -7.10
CA LEU A 21 14.21 -6.23 -5.84
C LEU A 21 13.63 -7.09 -4.70
N TYR A 22 12.52 -7.78 -4.94
CA TYR A 22 11.87 -8.64 -3.96
C TYR A 22 12.68 -9.91 -3.64
N ALA A 23 13.49 -10.40 -4.58
CA ALA A 23 14.37 -11.53 -4.35
C ALA A 23 15.56 -11.20 -3.43
N ARG A 24 15.95 -9.91 -3.29
CA ARG A 24 17.07 -9.50 -2.43
C ARG A 24 16.85 -9.94 -0.99
N PRO A 25 17.91 -10.27 -0.22
CA PRO A 25 17.77 -10.52 1.20
C PRO A 25 17.28 -9.27 1.94
N MET A 26 16.67 -9.46 3.12
CA MET A 26 16.29 -8.35 3.99
C MET A 26 17.51 -7.51 4.37
N SER A 27 17.37 -6.19 4.31
CA SER A 27 18.42 -5.25 4.73
C SER A 27 17.82 -4.11 5.56
N ARG A 28 18.27 -3.95 6.79
CA ARG A 28 17.87 -2.83 7.65
C ARG A 28 18.39 -1.48 7.16
N THR A 29 19.50 -1.47 6.42
CA THR A 29 20.09 -0.24 5.88
C THR A 29 19.54 0.12 4.50
N GLU A 30 18.92 -0.82 3.81
CA GLU A 30 18.29 -0.63 2.51
C GLU A 30 16.89 -1.30 2.46
N PRO A 31 15.94 -0.83 3.28
CA PRO A 31 14.60 -1.42 3.33
C PRO A 31 13.85 -1.24 2.00
N VAL A 32 13.00 -2.22 1.71
CA VAL A 32 12.04 -2.17 0.60
C VAL A 32 10.65 -1.94 1.18
N ILE A 33 10.04 -0.82 0.86
CA ILE A 33 8.77 -0.37 1.39
C ILE A 33 7.78 -0.27 0.24
N CYS A 34 6.68 -1.01 0.32
CA CYS A 34 5.57 -0.92 -0.61
C CYS A 34 4.52 0.02 -0.03
N ILE A 35 4.05 0.98 -0.82
CA ILE A 35 3.06 1.97 -0.39
C ILE A 35 1.87 1.94 -1.35
N ASP A 36 0.68 2.07 -0.78
CA ASP A 36 -0.57 2.19 -1.51
C ASP A 36 -1.64 2.84 -0.64
N GLU A 37 -2.79 3.19 -1.20
CA GLU A 37 -3.89 3.84 -0.51
C GLU A 37 -5.20 3.05 -0.59
N LYS A 38 -6.02 3.27 0.43
CA LYS A 38 -7.39 2.78 0.47
C LYS A 38 -8.34 3.88 0.92
N SER A 39 -9.32 4.21 0.10
CA SER A 39 -10.46 5.02 0.53
C SER A 39 -11.48 4.16 1.28
N LEU A 40 -12.05 4.70 2.34
CA LEU A 40 -13.06 4.07 3.17
C LEU A 40 -14.24 5.01 3.37
N GLN A 41 -15.45 4.52 3.12
CA GLN A 41 -16.66 5.22 3.50
C GLN A 41 -16.94 4.99 4.99
N LEU A 42 -17.07 6.09 5.74
CA LEU A 42 -17.49 6.04 7.14
C LEU A 42 -18.98 5.78 7.22
N ILE A 43 -19.33 4.73 7.95
CA ILE A 43 -20.71 4.25 8.05
C ILE A 43 -21.06 4.03 9.51
N ASP A 44 -22.19 4.61 9.94
CA ASP A 44 -22.75 4.41 11.27
C ASP A 44 -24.05 3.59 11.23
N HIS A 45 -24.48 3.15 12.37
CA HIS A 45 -25.76 2.47 12.54
C HIS A 45 -26.88 3.50 12.57
N SER A 46 -27.95 3.27 11.79
CA SER A 46 -29.20 4.06 11.87
C SER A 46 -29.93 3.81 13.19
N ARG A 47 -29.82 2.60 13.74
CA ARG A 47 -30.38 2.15 15.02
C ARG A 47 -29.35 1.36 15.79
N ALA A 48 -29.35 1.44 17.11
CA ALA A 48 -28.48 0.67 17.96
C ALA A 48 -28.59 -0.84 17.68
N PRO A 49 -27.48 -1.55 17.44
CA PRO A 49 -27.51 -2.99 17.28
C PRO A 49 -28.05 -3.69 18.52
N LEU A 50 -28.82 -4.74 18.33
CA LEU A 50 -29.26 -5.59 19.43
C LEU A 50 -28.19 -6.65 19.70
N PRO A 51 -27.64 -6.74 20.90
CA PRO A 51 -26.62 -7.73 21.22
C PRO A 51 -27.18 -9.16 21.18
N MET A 52 -26.30 -10.09 20.94
CA MET A 52 -26.61 -11.53 21.02
C MET A 52 -27.01 -11.91 22.46
N ASN A 53 -28.00 -12.79 22.58
CA ASN A 53 -28.37 -13.43 23.85
C ASN A 53 -28.55 -14.95 23.62
N SER A 54 -28.88 -15.69 24.68
CA SER A 54 -29.02 -17.15 24.64
C SER A 54 -30.10 -17.65 23.67
N ARG A 55 -31.05 -16.80 23.25
CA ARG A 55 -32.19 -17.17 22.39
C ARG A 55 -32.12 -16.57 20.98
N HIS A 56 -31.33 -15.51 20.79
CA HIS A 56 -31.28 -14.78 19.52
C HIS A 56 -29.86 -14.36 19.14
N PRO A 57 -29.45 -14.51 17.86
CA PRO A 57 -28.20 -13.94 17.38
C PRO A 57 -28.24 -12.41 17.45
N ALA A 58 -27.05 -11.78 17.40
CA ALA A 58 -26.97 -10.34 17.26
C ALA A 58 -27.73 -9.85 16.02
N LYS A 59 -28.46 -8.74 16.15
CA LYS A 59 -29.21 -8.14 15.03
C LYS A 59 -28.68 -6.74 14.76
N VAL A 60 -28.37 -6.50 13.49
CA VAL A 60 -27.90 -5.20 12.98
C VAL A 60 -28.88 -4.76 11.91
N ASP A 61 -29.33 -3.49 11.98
CA ASP A 61 -30.17 -2.93 10.93
C ASP A 61 -29.42 -2.91 9.60
N TYR A 62 -30.10 -3.20 8.49
CA TYR A 62 -29.52 -3.08 7.15
C TYR A 62 -29.34 -1.62 6.74
N GLU A 63 -30.14 -0.70 7.28
CA GLU A 63 -29.98 0.74 7.07
C GLU A 63 -28.75 1.28 7.77
N TYR A 64 -28.14 2.30 7.19
CA TYR A 64 -26.93 2.93 7.73
C TYR A 64 -26.90 4.44 7.43
N VAL A 65 -26.14 5.16 8.24
CA VAL A 65 -25.86 6.59 8.05
C VAL A 65 -24.47 6.73 7.45
N ARG A 66 -24.34 7.55 6.40
CA ARG A 66 -23.06 7.87 5.77
C ARG A 66 -22.45 9.10 6.43
N ASN A 67 -21.26 8.96 6.99
CA ASN A 67 -20.52 10.02 7.69
C ASN A 67 -19.31 10.53 6.89
N GLY A 68 -19.37 10.45 5.56
CA GLY A 68 -18.31 10.91 4.68
C GLY A 68 -17.33 9.81 4.29
N THR A 69 -16.19 10.22 3.73
CA THR A 69 -15.13 9.33 3.26
C THR A 69 -13.82 9.75 3.90
N THR A 70 -12.99 8.78 4.25
CA THR A 70 -11.62 8.96 4.72
C THR A 70 -10.67 8.10 3.92
N ASN A 71 -9.38 8.34 4.05
CA ASN A 71 -8.36 7.61 3.30
C ASN A 71 -7.30 7.03 4.25
N LEU A 72 -6.72 5.93 3.84
CA LEU A 72 -5.61 5.31 4.55
C LEU A 72 -4.42 5.23 3.59
N PHE A 73 -3.28 5.76 4.00
CA PHE A 73 -1.99 5.46 3.39
C PHE A 73 -1.37 4.28 4.13
N VAL A 74 -1.00 3.25 3.40
CA VAL A 74 -0.45 2.01 3.96
C VAL A 74 0.95 1.80 3.41
N ALA A 75 1.93 1.81 4.29
CA ALA A 75 3.30 1.41 3.99
C ALA A 75 3.58 0.06 4.65
N VAL A 76 4.14 -0.87 3.90
CA VAL A 76 4.58 -2.16 4.44
C VAL A 76 6.02 -2.44 4.02
N GLU A 77 6.85 -2.84 4.98
CA GLU A 77 8.15 -3.47 4.74
C GLU A 77 7.96 -5.00 4.82
N PRO A 78 7.76 -5.69 3.69
CA PRO A 78 7.28 -7.06 3.67
C PRO A 78 8.16 -8.04 4.44
N LYS A 79 9.47 -7.94 4.24
CA LYS A 79 10.44 -8.86 4.85
C LYS A 79 10.71 -8.60 6.33
N ALA A 80 10.56 -7.36 6.78
CA ALA A 80 10.69 -7.02 8.20
C ALA A 80 9.39 -7.28 8.97
N GLY A 81 8.27 -7.46 8.26
CA GLY A 81 6.98 -7.61 8.89
C GLY A 81 6.53 -6.34 9.61
N GLN A 82 6.93 -5.18 9.11
CA GLN A 82 6.56 -3.88 9.66
C GLN A 82 5.59 -3.16 8.73
N ARG A 83 4.62 -2.47 9.28
CA ARG A 83 3.68 -1.62 8.56
C ARG A 83 3.42 -0.34 9.32
N ILE A 84 3.14 0.71 8.56
CA ILE A 84 2.75 2.01 9.06
C ILE A 84 1.52 2.43 8.28
N VAL A 85 0.46 2.80 8.99
CA VAL A 85 -0.80 3.22 8.39
C VAL A 85 -1.16 4.59 8.94
N SER A 86 -1.49 5.50 8.04
CA SER A 86 -1.98 6.85 8.39
C SER A 86 -3.40 7.02 7.87
N VAL A 87 -4.28 7.52 8.72
CA VAL A 87 -5.64 7.92 8.34
C VAL A 87 -5.64 9.40 8.01
N THR A 88 -6.15 9.76 6.82
CA THR A 88 -6.17 11.13 6.33
C THR A 88 -7.57 11.50 5.82
N GLU A 89 -7.90 12.77 5.86
CA GLU A 89 -9.16 13.27 5.31
C GLU A 89 -9.15 13.19 3.77
N HIS A 90 -8.02 13.52 3.17
CA HIS A 90 -7.87 13.53 1.72
C HIS A 90 -6.80 12.54 1.24
N ARG A 91 -6.83 12.25 -0.05
CA ARG A 91 -5.83 11.46 -0.77
C ARG A 91 -5.18 12.33 -1.83
N GLY A 92 -4.53 13.40 -1.38
CA GLY A 92 -3.85 14.34 -2.24
C GLY A 92 -2.33 14.19 -2.23
N LYS A 93 -1.66 14.94 -3.12
CA LYS A 93 -0.19 14.98 -3.14
C LYS A 93 0.41 15.48 -1.82
N THR A 94 -0.26 16.39 -1.14
CA THR A 94 0.18 16.93 0.16
C THR A 94 0.19 15.84 1.22
N ASP A 95 -0.88 15.04 1.29
CA ASP A 95 -1.00 13.95 2.25
C ASP A 95 0.04 12.85 1.99
N PHE A 96 0.24 12.49 0.71
CA PHE A 96 1.26 11.54 0.31
C PHE A 96 2.67 12.01 0.66
N VAL A 97 3.00 13.27 0.35
CA VAL A 97 4.32 13.86 0.65
C VAL A 97 4.56 13.92 2.15
N ALA A 98 3.55 14.29 2.94
CA ALA A 98 3.62 14.29 4.40
C ALA A 98 3.85 12.87 4.95
N PHE A 99 3.09 11.89 4.46
CA PHE A 99 3.23 10.49 4.86
C PHE A 99 4.61 9.92 4.55
N VAL A 100 5.11 10.09 3.33
CA VAL A 100 6.45 9.63 2.96
C VAL A 100 7.52 10.41 3.72
N GLY A 101 7.33 11.71 3.94
CA GLY A 101 8.20 12.53 4.76
C GLY A 101 8.36 11.97 6.17
N ASP A 102 7.24 11.63 6.83
CA ASP A 102 7.23 11.02 8.16
C ASP A 102 7.95 9.66 8.17
N LEU A 103 7.68 8.79 7.18
CA LEU A 103 8.40 7.52 7.05
C LEU A 103 9.91 7.72 6.99
N LEU A 104 10.38 8.66 6.17
CA LEU A 104 11.81 8.89 5.95
C LEU A 104 12.50 9.55 7.13
N THR A 105 11.82 10.41 7.89
CA THR A 105 12.40 11.17 9.00
C THR A 105 12.31 10.45 10.33
N ASN A 106 11.34 9.56 10.50
CA ASN A 106 11.09 8.83 11.73
C ASN A 106 11.40 7.33 11.60
N ALA A 107 10.54 6.56 10.95
CA ALA A 107 10.66 5.11 10.93
C ALA A 107 11.94 4.60 10.24
N TYR A 108 12.36 5.29 9.18
CA TYR A 108 13.53 4.91 8.37
C TYR A 108 14.62 5.99 8.39
N ALA A 109 14.72 6.76 9.48
CA ALA A 109 15.71 7.84 9.64
C ALA A 109 17.15 7.38 9.41
N ASN A 110 17.48 6.18 9.86
CA ASN A 110 18.84 5.60 9.83
C ASN A 110 19.12 4.75 8.58
N ALA A 111 18.16 4.60 7.66
CA ALA A 111 18.39 3.83 6.44
C ALA A 111 19.34 4.57 5.50
N ARG A 112 20.33 3.86 4.95
CA ARG A 112 21.29 4.40 3.96
C ARG A 112 20.59 4.70 2.63
N ARG A 113 19.70 3.81 2.21
CA ARG A 113 18.86 3.91 1.03
C ARG A 113 17.48 3.37 1.36
N VAL A 114 16.44 3.94 0.78
CA VAL A 114 15.06 3.46 0.92
C VAL A 114 14.50 3.17 -0.47
N HIS A 115 14.08 1.94 -0.71
CA HIS A 115 13.41 1.55 -1.93
C HIS A 115 11.90 1.67 -1.73
N LEU A 116 11.27 2.63 -2.41
CA LEU A 116 9.83 2.82 -2.39
C LEU A 116 9.19 2.17 -3.62
N VAL A 117 8.31 1.20 -3.39
CA VAL A 117 7.51 0.57 -4.43
C VAL A 117 6.12 1.20 -4.43
N LEU A 118 5.71 1.70 -5.58
CA LEU A 118 4.51 2.51 -5.79
C LEU A 118 3.82 2.10 -7.09
N ASP A 119 2.54 2.34 -7.19
CA ASP A 119 1.84 2.32 -8.48
C ASP A 119 2.06 3.63 -9.26
N ASN A 120 1.40 3.76 -10.41
CA ASN A 120 1.54 4.95 -11.29
C ASN A 120 0.48 6.02 -11.01
N LEU A 121 -0.01 6.14 -9.78
CA LEU A 121 -0.95 7.21 -9.43
C LEU A 121 -0.27 8.58 -9.52
N ASN A 122 -1.01 9.60 -9.95
CA ASN A 122 -0.46 10.94 -10.22
C ASN A 122 0.21 11.60 -9.01
N ILE A 123 -0.15 11.20 -7.78
CA ILE A 123 0.43 11.74 -6.55
C ILE A 123 1.76 11.09 -6.16
N HIS A 124 2.16 9.98 -6.79
CA HIS A 124 3.33 9.17 -6.41
C HIS A 124 4.64 9.61 -7.05
N PHE A 125 4.60 10.58 -7.95
CA PHE A 125 5.80 11.00 -8.67
C PHE A 125 6.67 11.95 -7.83
N ARG A 126 7.99 11.85 -8.01
CA ARG A 126 8.97 12.76 -7.39
C ARG A 126 8.58 14.24 -7.52
N LYS A 127 7.98 14.63 -8.64
CA LYS A 127 7.51 16.01 -8.88
C LYS A 127 6.56 16.51 -7.81
N CYS A 128 5.75 15.64 -7.19
CA CYS A 128 4.83 16.05 -6.12
C CYS A 128 5.58 16.56 -4.89
N PHE A 129 6.76 16.03 -4.60
CA PHE A 129 7.61 16.54 -3.52
C PHE A 129 8.16 17.93 -3.86
N ASP A 130 8.56 18.15 -5.11
CA ASP A 130 9.03 19.48 -5.57
C ASP A 130 7.90 20.52 -5.47
N ASP A 131 6.67 20.12 -5.83
CA ASP A 131 5.48 20.97 -5.78
C ASP A 131 5.07 21.36 -4.35
N VAL A 132 5.20 20.42 -3.39
CA VAL A 132 4.73 20.62 -2.00
C VAL A 132 5.83 21.23 -1.12
N LEU A 133 7.06 20.77 -1.24
CA LEU A 133 8.17 21.15 -0.35
C LEU A 133 9.12 22.18 -0.97
N GLY A 134 9.05 22.39 -2.28
CA GLY A 134 10.07 23.10 -3.06
C GLY A 134 11.28 22.21 -3.37
N LYS A 135 11.94 22.49 -4.49
CA LYS A 135 13.03 21.65 -5.05
C LYS A 135 14.17 21.35 -4.07
N ARG A 136 14.59 22.33 -3.25
CA ARG A 136 15.71 22.15 -2.31
C ARG A 136 15.37 21.16 -1.20
N ALA A 137 14.23 21.34 -0.54
CA ALA A 137 13.77 20.46 0.53
C ALA A 137 13.46 19.05 0.00
N ALA A 138 12.77 18.95 -1.13
CA ALA A 138 12.49 17.68 -1.79
C ALA A 138 13.78 16.92 -2.16
N THR A 139 14.77 17.59 -2.72
CA THR A 139 16.08 16.96 -3.04
C THR A 139 16.79 16.46 -1.79
N THR A 140 16.77 17.22 -0.70
CA THR A 140 17.36 16.81 0.58
C THR A 140 16.65 15.59 1.15
N LEU A 141 15.31 15.60 1.20
CA LEU A 141 14.50 14.51 1.71
C LEU A 141 14.70 13.22 0.90
N LEU A 142 14.68 13.34 -0.43
CA LEU A 142 14.70 12.21 -1.35
C LEU A 142 16.10 11.75 -1.77
N ARG A 143 17.19 12.34 -1.23
CA ARG A 143 18.59 12.01 -1.63
C ARG A 143 18.95 10.52 -1.52
N ARG A 144 18.27 9.79 -0.63
CA ARG A 144 18.49 8.37 -0.37
C ARG A 144 17.32 7.48 -0.81
N VAL A 145 16.34 8.06 -1.51
CA VAL A 145 15.15 7.33 -1.98
C VAL A 145 15.33 6.86 -3.41
N GLN A 146 15.04 5.61 -3.64
CA GLN A 146 14.91 5.03 -4.97
C GLN A 146 13.46 4.62 -5.21
N PHE A 147 12.82 5.24 -6.20
CA PHE A 147 11.46 4.95 -6.60
C PHE A 147 11.42 3.76 -7.57
N HIS A 148 10.51 2.84 -7.33
CA HIS A 148 10.20 1.69 -8.18
C HIS A 148 8.72 1.70 -8.49
N TYR A 149 8.37 1.91 -9.75
CA TYR A 149 6.97 1.95 -10.16
C TYR A 149 6.56 0.60 -10.74
N THR A 150 5.37 0.12 -10.36
CA THR A 150 4.77 -1.05 -11.01
C THR A 150 4.55 -0.77 -12.49
N PRO A 151 4.51 -1.79 -13.35
CA PRO A 151 4.02 -1.62 -14.70
C PRO A 151 2.56 -1.13 -14.68
N LYS A 152 2.11 -0.45 -15.73
CA LYS A 152 0.69 -0.08 -15.88
C LYS A 152 -0.18 -1.35 -15.83
N HIS A 153 -1.29 -1.27 -15.10
CA HIS A 153 -2.22 -2.39 -14.90
C HIS A 153 -1.61 -3.61 -14.18
N ALA A 154 -0.56 -3.41 -13.41
CA ALA A 154 0.12 -4.45 -12.64
C ALA A 154 0.25 -4.07 -11.14
N SER A 155 -0.78 -3.48 -10.55
CA SER A 155 -0.82 -3.15 -9.12
C SER A 155 -0.62 -4.40 -8.24
N TRP A 156 -1.02 -5.59 -8.73
CA TRP A 156 -0.77 -6.87 -8.06
C TRP A 156 0.70 -7.14 -7.70
N LEU A 157 1.66 -6.45 -8.36
CA LEU A 157 3.08 -6.48 -8.01
C LEU A 157 3.40 -5.62 -6.77
N ASN A 158 2.49 -4.75 -6.32
CA ASN A 158 2.66 -3.97 -5.12
C ASN A 158 2.20 -4.77 -3.89
N MET A 159 3.13 -5.18 -3.03
CA MET A 159 2.78 -5.96 -1.83
C MET A 159 1.92 -5.19 -0.82
N ALA A 160 1.81 -3.86 -0.92
CA ALA A 160 0.88 -3.09 -0.10
C ALA A 160 -0.59 -3.48 -0.36
N GLU A 161 -0.94 -3.90 -1.58
CA GLU A 161 -2.27 -4.45 -1.91
C GLU A 161 -2.63 -5.68 -1.06
N ILE A 162 -1.64 -6.55 -0.81
CA ILE A 162 -1.82 -7.73 0.06
C ILE A 162 -2.15 -7.28 1.49
N GLU A 163 -1.38 -6.33 2.01
CA GLU A 163 -1.58 -5.82 3.37
C GLU A 163 -2.91 -5.07 3.52
N ILE A 164 -3.29 -4.28 2.52
CA ILE A 164 -4.61 -3.62 2.45
C ILE A 164 -5.74 -4.66 2.44
N GLY A 165 -5.58 -5.76 1.72
CA GLY A 165 -6.54 -6.87 1.72
C GLY A 165 -6.68 -7.51 3.11
N ILE A 166 -5.57 -7.66 3.85
CA ILE A 166 -5.57 -8.19 5.22
C ILE A 166 -6.21 -7.19 6.18
N LEU A 167 -5.82 -5.91 6.11
CA LEU A 167 -6.40 -4.82 6.89
C LEU A 167 -7.93 -4.76 6.69
N SER A 168 -8.37 -4.86 5.43
CA SER A 168 -9.78 -4.83 5.09
C SER A 168 -10.58 -5.93 5.78
N ARG A 169 -10.07 -7.17 5.78
CA ARG A 169 -10.74 -8.32 6.39
C ARG A 169 -10.64 -8.36 7.92
N GLN A 170 -9.54 -7.89 8.50
CA GLN A 170 -9.27 -8.04 9.93
C GLN A 170 -9.73 -6.84 10.76
N CYS A 171 -9.75 -5.65 10.16
CA CYS A 171 -10.01 -4.39 10.88
C CYS A 171 -11.21 -3.63 10.32
N LEU A 172 -11.39 -3.61 8.99
CA LEU A 172 -12.34 -2.74 8.31
C LEU A 172 -13.63 -3.47 7.88
N ASP A 173 -13.76 -4.78 8.12
CA ASP A 173 -14.97 -5.56 7.79
C ASP A 173 -16.08 -5.33 8.83
N ARG A 174 -16.40 -4.06 9.04
CA ARG A 174 -17.44 -3.57 9.95
C ARG A 174 -17.77 -2.11 9.68
N ARG A 175 -18.86 -1.62 10.28
CA ARG A 175 -19.19 -0.21 10.25
C ARG A 175 -18.23 0.56 11.14
N VAL A 176 -17.63 1.61 10.60
CA VAL A 176 -16.76 2.55 11.33
C VAL A 176 -17.35 3.94 11.18
N ALA A 177 -17.82 4.50 12.27
CA ALA A 177 -18.67 5.71 12.26
C ALA A 177 -17.88 7.00 12.02
N ASN A 178 -16.61 7.08 12.43
CA ASN A 178 -15.83 8.32 12.38
C ASN A 178 -14.32 8.05 12.26
N PRO A 179 -13.52 9.06 11.85
CA PRO A 179 -12.07 8.92 11.68
C PRO A 179 -11.33 8.59 12.98
N GLN A 180 -11.78 9.05 14.13
CA GLN A 180 -11.13 8.83 15.43
C GLN A 180 -11.20 7.35 15.82
N LEU A 181 -12.38 6.74 15.67
CA LEU A 181 -12.56 5.32 15.86
C LEU A 181 -11.70 4.53 14.88
N LEU A 182 -11.70 4.91 13.59
CA LEU A 182 -10.88 4.28 12.58
C LEU A 182 -9.39 4.32 12.96
N GLN A 183 -8.88 5.49 13.35
CA GLN A 183 -7.47 5.65 13.75
C GLN A 183 -7.10 4.75 14.93
N SER A 184 -7.99 4.66 15.94
CA SER A 184 -7.79 3.80 17.12
C SER A 184 -7.67 2.33 16.72
N GLU A 185 -8.61 1.86 15.89
CA GLU A 185 -8.67 0.47 15.43
C GLU A 185 -7.49 0.10 14.54
N VAL A 186 -7.15 0.97 13.61
CA VAL A 186 -6.00 0.78 12.72
C VAL A 186 -4.69 0.75 13.52
N ASN A 187 -4.54 1.64 14.52
CA ASN A 187 -3.38 1.64 15.40
C ASN A 187 -3.26 0.35 16.22
N ALA A 188 -4.38 -0.17 16.74
CA ALA A 188 -4.39 -1.43 17.48
C ALA A 188 -4.01 -2.62 16.56
N TRP A 189 -4.60 -2.68 15.36
CA TRP A 189 -4.29 -3.69 14.35
C TRP A 189 -2.82 -3.64 13.93
N GLN A 190 -2.30 -2.44 13.62
CA GLN A 190 -0.91 -2.22 13.24
C GLN A 190 0.06 -2.70 14.34
N ARG A 191 -0.18 -2.30 15.61
CA ARG A 191 0.65 -2.73 16.74
C ARG A 191 0.68 -4.26 16.87
N ALA A 192 -0.49 -4.90 16.82
CA ALA A 192 -0.58 -6.35 16.93
C ALA A 192 0.21 -7.08 15.83
N ARG A 193 0.07 -6.62 14.57
CA ARG A 193 0.78 -7.24 13.46
C ARG A 193 2.28 -6.97 13.47
N ASN A 194 2.71 -5.76 13.86
CA ASN A 194 4.13 -5.40 13.97
C ASN A 194 4.81 -6.18 15.11
N THR A 195 4.16 -6.32 16.27
CA THR A 195 4.65 -7.15 17.37
C THR A 195 4.79 -8.62 16.97
N ALA A 196 3.85 -9.13 16.21
CA ALA A 196 3.90 -10.50 15.70
C ALA A 196 4.85 -10.66 14.50
N GLN A 197 5.51 -9.60 14.02
CA GLN A 197 6.44 -9.58 12.89
C GLN A 197 5.88 -10.35 11.67
N ARG A 198 4.62 -10.11 11.30
CA ARG A 198 3.96 -10.82 10.20
C ARG A 198 4.53 -10.39 8.85
N THR A 199 5.47 -11.17 8.33
CA THR A 199 6.12 -10.97 7.04
C THR A 199 5.20 -11.31 5.85
N ILE A 200 5.53 -10.76 4.68
CA ILE A 200 4.97 -11.18 3.39
C ILE A 200 6.12 -11.78 2.59
N GLU A 201 6.00 -13.04 2.24
CA GLU A 201 6.95 -13.73 1.39
C GLU A 201 6.47 -13.70 -0.07
N TRP A 202 7.23 -13.03 -0.92
CA TRP A 202 6.95 -12.97 -2.35
C TRP A 202 7.54 -14.19 -3.06
N LYS A 203 6.69 -15.07 -3.59
CA LYS A 203 7.10 -16.33 -4.20
C LYS A 203 7.18 -16.29 -5.73
N PHE A 204 6.47 -15.35 -6.37
CA PHE A 204 6.43 -15.26 -7.82
C PHE A 204 7.75 -14.71 -8.35
N THR A 205 8.46 -15.54 -9.12
CA THR A 205 9.79 -15.24 -9.63
C THR A 205 9.75 -14.71 -11.07
N ARG A 206 10.90 -14.24 -11.57
CA ARG A 206 11.07 -13.91 -12.99
C ARG A 206 10.81 -15.12 -13.90
N GLN A 207 11.25 -16.31 -13.48
CA GLN A 207 11.02 -17.54 -14.23
C GLN A 207 9.53 -17.86 -14.33
N ASP A 208 8.78 -17.70 -13.23
CA ASP A 208 7.32 -17.85 -13.22
C ASP A 208 6.65 -16.84 -14.16
N ALA A 209 7.15 -15.60 -14.19
CA ALA A 209 6.64 -14.56 -15.08
C ALA A 209 6.85 -14.94 -16.54
N ASP A 210 8.03 -15.41 -16.91
CA ASP A 210 8.33 -15.86 -18.29
C ASP A 210 7.47 -17.06 -18.69
N GLN A 211 7.29 -18.02 -17.80
CA GLN A 211 6.46 -19.19 -18.05
C GLN A 211 4.97 -18.83 -18.21
N LYS A 212 4.43 -17.98 -17.32
CA LYS A 212 3.00 -17.66 -17.30
C LYS A 212 2.59 -16.55 -18.28
N LEU A 213 3.47 -15.58 -18.49
CA LEU A 213 3.19 -14.36 -19.25
C LEU A 213 3.92 -14.29 -20.59
N GLY A 214 4.91 -15.16 -20.84
CA GLY A 214 5.78 -15.11 -22.01
C GLY A 214 5.03 -15.04 -23.34
N ARG A 215 3.91 -15.75 -23.47
CA ARG A 215 3.05 -15.73 -24.66
C ARG A 215 2.40 -14.36 -24.95
N HIS A 216 2.36 -13.47 -23.98
CA HIS A 216 1.78 -12.14 -24.09
C HIS A 216 2.83 -11.06 -24.32
N TYR A 217 4.12 -11.39 -24.30
CA TYR A 217 5.18 -10.42 -24.56
C TYR A 217 5.20 -10.03 -26.02
N VAL A 218 5.23 -8.72 -26.28
CA VAL A 218 5.43 -8.19 -27.63
C VAL A 218 6.84 -8.55 -28.08
N PRO A 219 7.04 -9.18 -29.24
CA PRO A 219 8.36 -9.44 -29.80
C PRO A 219 9.15 -8.13 -29.93
N LYS A 220 10.49 -8.20 -29.74
CA LYS A 220 11.34 -7.09 -30.15
C LYS A 220 11.16 -6.92 -31.65
N LEU A 221 10.71 -5.76 -32.11
CA LEU A 221 10.87 -5.37 -33.50
C LEU A 221 12.37 -5.46 -33.78
N ALA A 222 12.75 -6.39 -34.67
CA ALA A 222 14.11 -6.43 -35.20
C ALA A 222 14.31 -5.11 -35.95
N CYS A 223 15.23 -4.27 -35.47
CA CYS A 223 15.74 -3.13 -36.24
C CYS A 223 16.60 -3.64 -37.40
#